data_e4865e5f48653a604e8714be415eab4c
#
_entry.id   e4865e5f48653a604e8714be415eab4c
#
_cell.length_a   1.000
_cell.length_b   1.000
_cell.length_c   1.000
_cell.angle_alpha   90.00
_cell.angle_beta   90.00
_cell.angle_gamma   90.00
#
_symmetry.space_group_name_H-M   'P 1'
#
loop_
_entity.id
_entity.type
_entity.pdbx_description
1 polymer ?
#
loop_
_entity_poly.entity_id
_entity_poly.type
_entity_poly.pdbx_seq_one_letter_code
_entity_poly.pdbx_strand_id
1 'polypeptide(L)'
;MSTHYERVAVLMGGWTPEASVSRVSASFCGQAARNAGWDAVEIEVDRDIAAKLAEFKPGRVFNALHGQIGEDGNIQGLLNIMNIPYTHSGLAASAIAMDKILAKTMLADCGILVPPTLPLAEDTHVYPENYQGAHVIKPQNDGSSLGVVIVEEDSKTPPARSHWAADAHLMCEPFIPGRELTVAVLDGTALCVTESTSDRGFYDFDAKYAPGGSHHILPADVPEEVGLQACIWAEHAYRHLGCRGIIRADYRWNDKANQLFMLEVNTQPGMTATSLVPEQARFLGMSGEELVNHLLEIAQCDD
;
A
#
# COMPACT_ATOMS: atom_id res chain seq x y z
N MET A 1 25.50 18.33 -11.44
CA MET A 1 24.93 16.97 -11.31
C MET A 1 25.91 16.18 -10.47
N SER A 2 25.53 15.79 -9.26
CA SER A 2 26.34 14.90 -8.42
C SER A 2 26.28 13.50 -9.03
N THR A 3 27.41 12.95 -9.44
CA THR A 3 27.46 11.54 -9.88
C THR A 3 27.48 10.69 -8.61
N HIS A 4 26.35 10.09 -8.29
CA HIS A 4 26.27 9.13 -7.21
C HIS A 4 26.89 7.80 -7.67
N TYR A 5 28.11 7.52 -7.23
CA TYR A 5 28.75 6.21 -7.45
C TYR A 5 28.35 5.20 -6.36
N GLU A 6 27.39 5.54 -5.51
CA GLU A 6 26.96 4.67 -4.43
C GLU A 6 26.12 3.52 -4.96
N ARG A 7 26.42 2.30 -4.51
CA ARG A 7 25.72 1.08 -4.92
C ARG A 7 24.35 1.02 -4.27
N VAL A 8 23.33 0.77 -5.07
CA VAL A 8 21.94 0.60 -4.64
C VAL A 8 21.49 -0.82 -4.95
N ALA A 9 21.02 -1.53 -3.94
CA ALA A 9 20.29 -2.76 -4.16
C ALA A 9 18.78 -2.45 -4.32
N VAL A 10 18.19 -2.78 -5.46
CA VAL A 10 16.77 -2.70 -5.69
C VAL A 10 16.17 -4.07 -5.41
N LEU A 11 15.49 -4.22 -4.27
CA LEU A 11 14.93 -5.50 -3.84
C LEU A 11 13.67 -5.82 -4.62
N MET A 12 13.56 -7.06 -5.13
CA MET A 12 12.43 -7.50 -5.93
C MET A 12 12.05 -8.95 -5.65
N GLY A 13 10.87 -9.35 -6.14
CA GLY A 13 10.39 -10.73 -6.11
C GLY A 13 9.84 -11.15 -4.76
N GLY A 14 10.50 -12.06 -4.09
CA GLY A 14 9.97 -12.73 -2.90
C GLY A 14 9.13 -13.96 -3.28
N TRP A 15 8.41 -14.51 -2.29
CA TRP A 15 7.62 -15.75 -2.44
C TRP A 15 6.12 -15.54 -2.23
N THR A 16 5.64 -14.30 -2.35
CA THR A 16 4.22 -13.94 -2.27
C THR A 16 3.58 -13.87 -3.66
N PRO A 17 2.25 -13.88 -3.75
CA PRO A 17 1.55 -13.69 -5.03
C PRO A 17 1.94 -12.39 -5.74
N GLU A 18 2.35 -11.35 -5.00
CA GLU A 18 2.75 -10.06 -5.54
C GLU A 18 4.17 -10.04 -6.14
N ALA A 19 4.93 -11.13 -6.08
CA ALA A 19 6.31 -11.19 -6.59
C ALA A 19 6.46 -10.75 -8.05
N SER A 20 5.46 -11.01 -8.90
CA SER A 20 5.44 -10.57 -10.29
C SER A 20 5.34 -9.03 -10.41
N VAL A 21 4.50 -8.41 -9.61
CA VAL A 21 4.33 -6.95 -9.55
C VAL A 21 5.60 -6.29 -9.00
N SER A 22 6.20 -6.89 -7.97
CA SER A 22 7.46 -6.45 -7.39
C SER A 22 8.59 -6.38 -8.44
N ARG A 23 8.71 -7.38 -9.30
CA ARG A 23 9.73 -7.37 -10.38
C ARG A 23 9.49 -6.24 -11.39
N VAL A 24 8.24 -5.93 -11.71
CA VAL A 24 7.91 -4.80 -12.60
C VAL A 24 8.23 -3.47 -11.92
N SER A 25 7.86 -3.30 -10.65
CA SER A 25 8.22 -2.11 -9.85
C SER A 25 9.73 -1.93 -9.77
N ALA A 26 10.47 -2.99 -9.48
CA ALA A 26 11.92 -2.97 -9.38
C ALA A 26 12.60 -2.61 -10.71
N SER A 27 12.10 -3.14 -11.82
CA SER A 27 12.62 -2.80 -13.16
C SER A 27 12.45 -1.30 -13.45
N PHE A 28 11.29 -0.73 -13.13
CA PHE A 28 11.04 0.71 -13.29
C PHE A 28 11.95 1.52 -12.36
N CYS A 29 11.98 1.19 -11.06
CA CYS A 29 12.77 1.94 -10.07
C CYS A 29 14.28 1.80 -10.29
N GLY A 30 14.77 0.61 -10.67
CA GLY A 30 16.18 0.39 -10.99
C GLY A 30 16.62 1.17 -12.21
N GLN A 31 15.80 1.23 -13.26
CA GLN A 31 16.10 2.06 -14.43
C GLN A 31 16.08 3.55 -14.09
N ALA A 32 15.10 4.01 -13.31
CA ALA A 32 14.99 5.39 -12.85
C ALA A 32 16.22 5.78 -11.98
N ALA A 33 16.64 4.91 -11.07
CA ALA A 33 17.84 5.11 -10.25
C ALA A 33 19.11 5.23 -11.12
N ARG A 34 19.30 4.34 -12.10
CA ARG A 34 20.43 4.41 -13.03
C ARG A 34 20.42 5.70 -13.86
N ASN A 35 19.27 6.14 -14.34
CA ASN A 35 19.12 7.41 -15.07
C ASN A 35 19.45 8.61 -14.17
N ALA A 36 19.18 8.53 -12.88
CA ALA A 36 19.55 9.55 -11.88
C ALA A 36 21.02 9.48 -11.47
N GLY A 37 21.81 8.48 -11.94
CA GLY A 37 23.25 8.37 -11.72
C GLY A 37 23.67 7.42 -10.59
N TRP A 38 22.75 6.59 -10.06
CA TRP A 38 23.06 5.56 -9.07
C TRP A 38 23.60 4.27 -9.72
N ASP A 39 24.48 3.55 -9.04
CA ASP A 39 24.89 2.18 -9.42
C ASP A 39 23.87 1.18 -8.89
N ALA A 40 22.69 1.10 -9.54
CA ALA A 40 21.55 0.32 -9.10
C ALA A 40 21.50 -1.06 -9.75
N VAL A 41 21.38 -2.10 -8.91
CA VAL A 41 21.26 -3.51 -9.30
C VAL A 41 20.03 -4.13 -8.64
N GLU A 42 19.20 -4.79 -9.44
CA GLU A 42 18.06 -5.54 -8.98
C GLU A 42 18.50 -6.85 -8.31
N ILE A 43 18.06 -7.11 -7.08
CA ILE A 43 18.37 -8.32 -6.31
C ILE A 43 17.07 -9.07 -5.99
N GLU A 44 16.99 -10.30 -6.48
CA GLU A 44 15.88 -11.19 -6.16
C GLU A 44 15.95 -11.64 -4.69
N VAL A 45 14.85 -11.39 -3.94
CA VAL A 45 14.73 -11.71 -2.51
C VAL A 45 14.28 -13.15 -2.34
N ASP A 46 15.09 -13.90 -1.61
CA ASP A 46 14.83 -15.25 -1.15
C ASP A 46 15.34 -15.42 0.30
N ARG A 47 15.39 -16.66 0.80
CA ARG A 47 15.82 -16.95 2.18
C ARG A 47 17.29 -16.60 2.45
N ASP A 48 18.09 -16.41 1.41
CA ASP A 48 19.54 -16.09 1.50
C ASP A 48 19.80 -14.57 1.31
N ILE A 49 18.75 -13.73 1.35
CA ILE A 49 18.88 -12.28 1.07
C ILE A 49 19.92 -11.60 1.95
N ALA A 50 20.06 -11.98 3.22
CA ALA A 50 21.08 -11.41 4.12
C ALA A 50 22.50 -11.67 3.60
N ALA A 51 22.78 -12.88 3.09
CA ALA A 51 24.07 -13.23 2.52
C ALA A 51 24.35 -12.47 1.22
N LYS A 52 23.34 -12.35 0.35
CA LYS A 52 23.41 -11.58 -0.90
C LYS A 52 23.73 -10.10 -0.62
N LEU A 53 23.08 -9.48 0.35
CA LEU A 53 23.34 -8.10 0.73
C LEU A 53 24.71 -7.92 1.36
N ALA A 54 25.17 -8.87 2.19
CA ALA A 54 26.50 -8.85 2.79
C ALA A 54 27.62 -8.98 1.73
N GLU A 55 27.40 -9.75 0.67
CA GLU A 55 28.32 -9.88 -0.47
C GLU A 55 28.27 -8.64 -1.38
N PHE A 56 27.07 -8.19 -1.74
CA PHE A 56 26.87 -7.04 -2.63
C PHE A 56 27.32 -5.72 -2.00
N LYS A 57 27.16 -5.55 -0.69
CA LYS A 57 27.53 -4.36 0.09
C LYS A 57 26.94 -3.07 -0.47
N PRO A 58 25.60 -2.95 -0.56
CA PRO A 58 24.98 -1.71 -1.01
C PRO A 58 25.19 -0.60 0.03
N GLY A 59 25.32 0.63 -0.42
CA GLY A 59 25.27 1.81 0.44
C GLY A 59 23.84 2.11 0.89
N ARG A 60 22.84 1.72 0.07
CA ARG A 60 21.41 1.82 0.38
C ARG A 60 20.57 0.83 -0.40
N VAL A 61 19.34 0.66 0.05
CA VAL A 61 18.37 -0.23 -0.56
C VAL A 61 17.16 0.56 -1.06
N PHE A 62 16.74 0.31 -2.29
CA PHE A 62 15.38 0.63 -2.75
C PHE A 62 14.51 -0.61 -2.53
N ASN A 63 13.54 -0.53 -1.63
CA ASN A 63 12.60 -1.62 -1.43
C ASN A 63 11.49 -1.53 -2.49
N ALA A 64 11.44 -2.49 -3.42
CA ALA A 64 10.37 -2.62 -4.42
C ALA A 64 9.58 -3.92 -4.22
N LEU A 65 9.66 -4.52 -3.03
CA LEU A 65 8.84 -5.66 -2.66
C LEU A 65 7.39 -5.22 -2.40
N HIS A 66 6.45 -6.17 -2.53
CA HIS A 66 5.05 -5.98 -2.20
C HIS A 66 4.53 -7.13 -1.34
N GLY A 67 3.50 -6.84 -0.51
CA GLY A 67 2.90 -7.81 0.38
C GLY A 67 3.79 -8.22 1.55
N GLN A 68 3.60 -9.45 2.02
CA GLN A 68 4.41 -10.00 3.11
C GLN A 68 5.90 -9.89 2.81
N ILE A 69 6.71 -9.71 3.85
CA ILE A 69 8.16 -9.46 3.84
C ILE A 69 8.49 -8.03 3.42
N GLY A 70 7.90 -7.49 2.37
CA GLY A 70 8.19 -6.17 1.84
C GLY A 70 7.52 -5.03 2.60
N GLU A 71 6.29 -5.27 3.10
CA GLU A 71 5.41 -4.24 3.67
C GLU A 71 5.09 -4.45 5.16
N ASP A 72 5.57 -5.54 5.76
CA ASP A 72 5.18 -5.98 7.10
C ASP A 72 6.26 -5.78 8.19
N GLY A 73 7.36 -5.11 7.87
CA GLY A 73 8.46 -4.85 8.78
C GLY A 73 9.59 -5.88 8.74
N ASN A 74 9.41 -7.04 8.10
CA ASN A 74 10.42 -8.10 8.09
C ASN A 74 11.70 -7.68 7.38
N ILE A 75 11.63 -7.19 6.15
CA ILE A 75 12.81 -6.74 5.42
C ILE A 75 13.41 -5.48 6.05
N GLN A 76 12.58 -4.58 6.57
CA GLN A 76 13.00 -3.38 7.27
C GLN A 76 13.84 -3.72 8.52
N GLY A 77 13.38 -4.72 9.30
CA GLY A 77 14.11 -5.22 10.46
C GLY A 77 15.47 -5.83 10.12
N LEU A 78 15.54 -6.60 9.03
CA LEU A 78 16.80 -7.12 8.52
C LEU A 78 17.76 -6.00 8.12
N LEU A 79 17.28 -5.01 7.38
CA LEU A 79 18.09 -3.88 6.92
C LEU A 79 18.57 -3.01 8.08
N ASN A 80 17.75 -2.82 9.12
CA ASN A 80 18.15 -2.14 10.36
C ASN A 80 19.29 -2.90 11.06
N ILE A 81 19.19 -4.24 11.23
CA ILE A 81 20.25 -5.06 11.84
C ILE A 81 21.54 -4.99 11.01
N MET A 82 21.43 -4.95 9.69
CA MET A 82 22.59 -4.84 8.79
C MET A 82 23.11 -3.40 8.67
N ASN A 83 22.45 -2.42 9.27
CA ASN A 83 22.76 -0.99 9.18
C ASN A 83 22.86 -0.51 7.72
N ILE A 84 21.90 -0.92 6.88
CA ILE A 84 21.78 -0.52 5.49
C ILE A 84 20.58 0.41 5.34
N PRO A 85 20.76 1.69 5.01
CA PRO A 85 19.67 2.62 4.77
C PRO A 85 18.72 2.13 3.67
N TYR A 86 17.42 2.35 3.84
CA TYR A 86 16.41 1.89 2.89
C TYR A 86 15.30 2.91 2.68
N THR A 87 14.66 2.83 1.51
CA THR A 87 13.52 3.68 1.13
C THR A 87 12.24 3.26 1.85
N HIS A 88 11.27 4.17 1.89
CA HIS A 88 9.93 3.99 2.45
C HIS A 88 9.92 3.90 3.98
N SER A 89 8.78 3.51 4.53
CA SER A 89 8.54 3.49 5.98
C SER A 89 9.39 2.46 6.72
N GLY A 90 9.65 2.73 7.98
CA GLY A 90 10.42 1.86 8.87
C GLY A 90 9.64 0.63 9.34
N LEU A 91 10.29 -0.19 10.17
CA LEU A 91 9.76 -1.47 10.67
C LEU A 91 8.41 -1.29 11.36
N ALA A 92 8.32 -0.39 12.34
CA ALA A 92 7.11 -0.24 13.15
C ALA A 92 5.93 0.26 12.32
N ALA A 93 6.12 1.29 11.50
CA ALA A 93 5.08 1.83 10.64
C ALA A 93 4.59 0.81 9.62
N SER A 94 5.49 0.03 9.01
CA SER A 94 5.15 -1.03 8.06
C SER A 94 4.35 -2.15 8.73
N ALA A 95 4.79 -2.63 9.91
CA ALA A 95 4.09 -3.68 10.63
C ALA A 95 2.68 -3.25 11.09
N ILE A 96 2.54 -2.01 11.57
CA ILE A 96 1.24 -1.46 11.98
C ILE A 96 0.32 -1.29 10.78
N ALA A 97 0.80 -0.70 9.68
CA ALA A 97 -0.02 -0.46 8.49
C ALA A 97 -0.49 -1.76 7.83
N MET A 98 0.32 -2.83 7.86
CA MET A 98 -0.06 -4.14 7.35
C MET A 98 -1.21 -4.78 8.13
N ASP A 99 -1.27 -4.57 9.44
CA ASP A 99 -2.38 -5.05 10.29
C ASP A 99 -3.55 -4.06 10.25
N LYS A 100 -4.58 -4.38 9.45
CA LYS A 100 -5.73 -3.50 9.23
C LYS A 100 -6.50 -3.14 10.49
N ILE A 101 -6.58 -4.03 11.47
CA ILE A 101 -7.28 -3.75 12.74
C ILE A 101 -6.45 -2.77 13.58
N LEU A 102 -5.16 -3.00 13.66
CA LEU A 102 -4.25 -2.15 14.41
C LEU A 102 -4.15 -0.76 13.78
N ALA A 103 -3.94 -0.70 12.46
CA ALA A 103 -3.91 0.55 11.71
C ALA A 103 -5.19 1.36 11.91
N LYS A 104 -6.38 0.73 11.74
CA LYS A 104 -7.68 1.41 11.91
C LYS A 104 -7.88 1.92 13.33
N THR A 105 -7.41 1.18 14.33
CA THR A 105 -7.47 1.63 15.75
C THR A 105 -6.68 2.91 15.93
N MET A 106 -5.43 2.95 15.45
CA MET A 106 -4.59 4.15 15.54
C MET A 106 -5.11 5.32 14.71
N LEU A 107 -5.65 5.05 13.52
CA LEU A 107 -6.24 6.08 12.66
C LEU A 107 -7.50 6.70 13.30
N ALA A 108 -8.35 5.89 13.92
CA ALA A 108 -9.53 6.37 14.63
C ALA A 108 -9.15 7.26 15.84
N ASP A 109 -8.08 6.91 16.57
CA ASP A 109 -7.60 7.70 17.71
C ASP A 109 -7.14 9.12 17.30
N CYS A 110 -6.69 9.31 16.05
CA CYS A 110 -6.35 10.65 15.53
C CYS A 110 -7.51 11.33 14.79
N GLY A 111 -8.73 10.83 14.91
CA GLY A 111 -9.94 11.43 14.38
C GLY A 111 -10.22 11.15 12.91
N ILE A 112 -9.56 10.17 12.32
CA ILE A 112 -9.82 9.71 10.96
C ILE A 112 -10.99 8.71 10.99
N LEU A 113 -12.01 8.95 10.16
CA LEU A 113 -13.14 8.05 10.07
C LEU A 113 -12.73 6.79 9.28
N VAL A 114 -12.87 5.64 9.95
CA VAL A 114 -12.60 4.31 9.38
C VAL A 114 -13.86 3.44 9.49
N PRO A 115 -14.08 2.46 8.59
CA PRO A 115 -15.17 1.50 8.78
C PRO A 115 -14.99 0.74 10.09
N PRO A 116 -16.01 0.57 10.93
CA PRO A 116 -15.90 -0.18 12.18
C PRO A 116 -15.59 -1.66 11.89
N THR A 117 -14.80 -2.31 12.74
CA THR A 117 -14.60 -3.76 12.67
C THR A 117 -15.81 -4.46 13.27
N LEU A 118 -16.41 -5.38 12.53
CA LEU A 118 -17.53 -6.20 12.99
C LEU A 118 -17.02 -7.52 13.57
N PRO A 119 -17.56 -8.02 14.69
CA PRO A 119 -17.25 -9.35 15.19
C PRO A 119 -17.63 -10.42 14.15
N LEU A 120 -16.77 -11.43 14.01
CA LEU A 120 -17.03 -12.59 13.16
C LEU A 120 -17.40 -13.80 14.02
N ALA A 121 -18.42 -14.55 13.59
CA ALA A 121 -18.71 -15.86 14.15
C ALA A 121 -17.69 -16.88 13.67
N GLU A 122 -17.19 -17.71 14.58
CA GLU A 122 -16.30 -18.84 14.29
C GLU A 122 -17.16 -20.08 13.94
N ASP A 123 -17.39 -20.30 12.64
CA ASP A 123 -18.13 -21.46 12.12
C ASP A 123 -17.55 -21.89 10.76
N THR A 124 -18.12 -22.93 10.16
CA THR A 124 -17.84 -23.39 8.79
C THR A 124 -18.11 -22.33 7.73
N HIS A 125 -19.01 -21.38 8.04
CA HIS A 125 -19.30 -20.20 7.23
C HIS A 125 -18.91 -18.95 8.01
N VAL A 126 -18.28 -18.01 7.33
CA VAL A 126 -17.85 -16.75 7.94
C VAL A 126 -18.95 -15.70 7.74
N TYR A 127 -19.45 -15.12 8.85
CA TYR A 127 -20.46 -14.08 8.83
C TYR A 127 -20.30 -13.13 10.04
N PRO A 128 -20.73 -11.88 9.92
CA PRO A 128 -20.69 -10.94 11.05
C PRO A 128 -21.81 -11.25 12.05
N GLU A 129 -21.46 -11.21 13.34
CA GLU A 129 -22.44 -11.35 14.40
C GLU A 129 -23.37 -10.13 14.48
N ASN A 130 -24.69 -10.38 14.52
CA ASN A 130 -25.69 -9.32 14.73
C ASN A 130 -25.67 -8.16 13.72
N TYR A 131 -25.13 -8.37 12.50
CA TYR A 131 -25.12 -7.38 11.43
C TYR A 131 -25.83 -7.93 10.19
N GLN A 132 -26.76 -7.16 9.60
CA GLN A 132 -27.59 -7.58 8.47
C GLN A 132 -27.28 -6.83 7.16
N GLY A 133 -26.47 -5.78 7.20
CA GLY A 133 -26.14 -4.98 6.01
C GLY A 133 -25.09 -5.64 5.10
N ALA A 134 -24.91 -5.09 3.92
CA ALA A 134 -23.79 -5.44 3.05
C ALA A 134 -22.46 -5.25 3.79
N HIS A 135 -21.55 -6.21 3.66
CA HIS A 135 -20.29 -6.23 4.41
C HIS A 135 -19.15 -6.83 3.62
N VAL A 136 -17.94 -6.55 4.06
CA VAL A 136 -16.69 -7.03 3.46
C VAL A 136 -16.00 -7.96 4.45
N ILE A 137 -15.63 -9.16 3.98
CA ILE A 137 -14.78 -10.09 4.71
C ILE A 137 -13.46 -10.16 3.97
N LYS A 138 -12.37 -9.98 4.69
CA LYS A 138 -11.02 -9.93 4.10
C LYS A 138 -9.96 -10.41 5.09
N PRO A 139 -8.79 -10.86 4.61
CA PRO A 139 -7.65 -11.09 5.49
C PRO A 139 -7.21 -9.79 6.18
N GLN A 140 -6.85 -9.92 7.47
CA GLN A 140 -6.39 -8.80 8.28
C GLN A 140 -5.04 -8.26 7.80
N ASN A 141 -4.13 -9.15 7.39
CA ASN A 141 -2.71 -8.86 7.14
C ASN A 141 -2.29 -9.10 5.68
N ASP A 142 -3.20 -9.01 4.72
CA ASP A 142 -2.89 -9.15 3.28
C ASP A 142 -3.10 -7.85 2.51
N GLY A 143 -2.37 -7.72 1.40
CA GLY A 143 -2.43 -6.59 0.47
C GLY A 143 -3.21 -6.89 -0.82
N SER A 144 -3.15 -5.94 -1.77
CA SER A 144 -3.59 -6.11 -3.17
C SER A 144 -5.03 -6.60 -3.37
N SER A 145 -5.94 -6.37 -2.42
CA SER A 145 -7.33 -6.88 -2.44
C SER A 145 -7.45 -8.41 -2.54
N LEU A 146 -6.40 -9.15 -2.22
CA LEU A 146 -6.42 -10.61 -2.21
C LEU A 146 -7.36 -11.13 -1.11
N GLY A 147 -8.23 -12.09 -1.47
CA GLY A 147 -9.16 -12.69 -0.52
C GLY A 147 -10.27 -11.76 -0.01
N VAL A 148 -10.49 -10.61 -0.62
CA VAL A 148 -11.61 -9.71 -0.30
C VAL A 148 -12.91 -10.28 -0.86
N VAL A 149 -13.90 -10.46 0.00
CA VAL A 149 -15.24 -10.93 -0.38
C VAL A 149 -16.25 -9.89 0.05
N ILE A 150 -17.04 -9.39 -0.91
CA ILE A 150 -18.19 -8.53 -0.64
C ILE A 150 -19.41 -9.42 -0.54
N VAL A 151 -20.14 -9.30 0.57
CA VAL A 151 -21.38 -10.01 0.83
C VAL A 151 -22.52 -8.99 0.78
N GLU A 152 -23.40 -9.16 -0.20
CA GLU A 152 -24.56 -8.28 -0.36
C GLU A 152 -25.59 -8.49 0.77
N GLU A 153 -26.37 -7.45 1.08
CA GLU A 153 -27.34 -7.45 2.17
C GLU A 153 -28.37 -8.60 2.07
N ASP A 154 -28.76 -8.95 0.85
CA ASP A 154 -29.74 -10.01 0.58
C ASP A 154 -29.14 -11.39 0.34
N SER A 155 -27.82 -11.52 0.53
CA SER A 155 -27.11 -12.78 0.33
C SER A 155 -27.62 -13.84 1.31
N LYS A 156 -28.09 -14.96 0.74
CA LYS A 156 -28.61 -16.11 1.51
C LYS A 156 -27.52 -17.10 1.91
N THR A 157 -26.33 -16.96 1.34
CA THR A 157 -25.25 -17.93 1.54
C THR A 157 -23.99 -17.17 1.93
N PRO A 158 -23.59 -17.19 3.21
CA PRO A 158 -22.31 -16.63 3.62
C PRO A 158 -21.15 -17.40 3.00
N PRO A 159 -20.01 -16.75 2.77
CA PRO A 159 -18.82 -17.42 2.23
C PRO A 159 -18.33 -18.52 3.18
N ALA A 160 -17.95 -19.67 2.62
CA ALA A 160 -17.36 -20.74 3.41
C ALA A 160 -15.96 -20.34 3.90
N ARG A 161 -15.58 -20.76 5.11
CA ARG A 161 -14.24 -20.52 5.68
C ARG A 161 -13.13 -21.05 4.76
N SER A 162 -13.40 -22.13 4.02
CA SER A 162 -12.46 -22.71 3.04
C SER A 162 -12.13 -21.80 1.84
N HIS A 163 -12.79 -20.65 1.71
CA HIS A 163 -12.45 -19.65 0.71
C HIS A 163 -11.08 -19.01 0.97
N TRP A 164 -10.62 -19.05 2.22
CA TRP A 164 -9.32 -18.52 2.65
C TRP A 164 -8.42 -19.64 3.18
N ALA A 165 -7.13 -19.36 3.29
CA ALA A 165 -6.19 -20.27 3.94
C ALA A 165 -6.63 -20.58 5.38
N ALA A 166 -6.35 -21.80 5.85
CA ALA A 166 -6.81 -22.24 7.17
C ALA A 166 -6.27 -21.40 8.34
N ASP A 167 -5.09 -20.82 8.15
CA ASP A 167 -4.38 -19.97 9.10
C ASP A 167 -4.61 -18.45 8.86
N ALA A 168 -5.42 -18.07 7.88
CA ALA A 168 -5.71 -16.67 7.62
C ALA A 168 -6.52 -16.05 8.76
N HIS A 169 -6.02 -14.96 9.33
CA HIS A 169 -6.79 -14.11 10.24
C HIS A 169 -7.74 -13.23 9.42
N LEU A 170 -9.03 -13.38 9.66
CA LEU A 170 -10.07 -12.65 8.91
C LEU A 170 -10.61 -11.50 9.74
N MET A 171 -10.98 -10.43 9.05
CA MET A 171 -11.76 -9.33 9.60
C MET A 171 -13.01 -9.08 8.78
N CYS A 172 -14.00 -8.46 9.41
CA CYS A 172 -15.23 -8.03 8.76
C CYS A 172 -15.49 -6.55 9.03
N GLU A 173 -16.04 -5.86 8.05
CA GLU A 173 -16.44 -4.47 8.17
C GLU A 173 -17.68 -4.19 7.30
N PRO A 174 -18.50 -3.16 7.61
CA PRO A 174 -19.57 -2.74 6.72
C PRO A 174 -19.03 -2.40 5.33
N PHE A 175 -19.75 -2.78 4.29
CA PHE A 175 -19.44 -2.30 2.95
C PHE A 175 -19.80 -0.81 2.85
N ILE A 176 -18.81 0.02 2.50
CA ILE A 176 -19.02 1.44 2.25
C ILE A 176 -19.32 1.64 0.77
N PRO A 177 -20.56 1.96 0.38
CA PRO A 177 -20.86 2.26 -1.01
C PRO A 177 -20.24 3.58 -1.45
N GLY A 178 -20.15 3.80 -2.77
CA GLY A 178 -19.64 5.06 -3.34
C GLY A 178 -18.33 4.90 -4.10
N ARG A 179 -17.51 5.94 -4.13
CA ARG A 179 -16.35 6.10 -5.00
C ARG A 179 -15.04 5.74 -4.28
N GLU A 180 -14.09 5.20 -5.01
CA GLU A 180 -12.74 4.91 -4.47
C GLU A 180 -11.79 6.06 -4.76
N LEU A 181 -11.21 6.62 -3.69
CA LEU A 181 -10.26 7.72 -3.77
C LEU A 181 -8.92 7.27 -3.19
N THR A 182 -7.86 7.83 -3.72
CA THR A 182 -6.49 7.52 -3.30
C THR A 182 -5.66 8.79 -3.23
N VAL A 183 -4.84 8.91 -2.18
CA VAL A 183 -3.90 10.01 -1.98
C VAL A 183 -2.52 9.47 -1.66
N ALA A 184 -1.52 9.83 -2.45
CA ALA A 184 -0.12 9.61 -2.10
C ALA A 184 0.39 10.74 -1.22
N VAL A 185 1.26 10.41 -0.26
CA VAL A 185 1.93 11.39 0.61
C VAL A 185 3.43 11.19 0.48
N LEU A 186 4.14 12.20 0.04
CA LEU A 186 5.60 12.23 -0.05
C LEU A 186 6.16 13.18 1.00
N ASP A 187 7.01 12.68 1.89
CA ASP A 187 7.62 13.43 2.98
C ASP A 187 6.61 14.25 3.81
N GLY A 188 5.47 13.62 4.10
CA GLY A 188 4.43 14.25 4.92
C GLY A 188 3.55 15.25 4.19
N THR A 189 3.71 15.44 2.88
CA THR A 189 2.89 16.30 2.03
C THR A 189 2.06 15.47 1.06
N ALA A 190 0.74 15.64 1.10
CA ALA A 190 -0.18 15.01 0.16
C ALA A 190 0.06 15.52 -1.26
N LEU A 191 0.09 14.62 -2.24
CA LEU A 191 0.28 15.00 -3.64
C LEU A 191 -1.03 15.50 -4.25
N CYS A 192 -1.95 14.60 -4.54
CA CYS A 192 -3.28 14.94 -5.05
C CYS A 192 -4.24 13.77 -4.84
N VAL A 193 -5.52 13.99 -5.13
CA VAL A 193 -6.54 12.94 -5.03
C VAL A 193 -6.74 12.33 -6.42
N THR A 194 -6.64 11.00 -6.50
CA THR A 194 -7.03 10.22 -7.68
C THR A 194 -8.30 9.43 -7.36
N GLU A 195 -9.24 9.40 -8.28
CA GLU A 195 -10.34 8.45 -8.25
C GLU A 195 -9.99 7.24 -9.10
N SER A 196 -10.17 6.06 -8.53
CA SER A 196 -10.03 4.79 -9.25
C SER A 196 -11.41 4.21 -9.56
N THR A 197 -11.66 3.92 -10.84
CA THR A 197 -12.88 3.28 -11.29
C THR A 197 -12.56 1.96 -12.01
N SER A 198 -13.44 0.99 -11.91
CA SER A 198 -13.33 -0.27 -12.62
C SER A 198 -14.67 -0.59 -13.28
N ASP A 199 -14.64 -1.09 -14.51
CA ASP A 199 -15.84 -1.55 -15.23
C ASP A 199 -16.53 -2.72 -14.50
N ARG A 200 -15.82 -3.38 -13.56
CA ARG A 200 -16.35 -4.49 -12.75
C ARG A 200 -17.03 -4.03 -11.45
N GLY A 201 -17.06 -2.72 -11.17
CA GLY A 201 -17.68 -2.16 -9.97
C GLY A 201 -16.90 -2.32 -8.66
N PHE A 202 -15.79 -3.07 -8.66
CA PHE A 202 -14.87 -3.21 -7.53
C PHE A 202 -13.42 -3.21 -8.02
N TYR A 203 -12.54 -2.55 -7.28
CA TYR A 203 -11.12 -2.40 -7.60
C TYR A 203 -10.31 -3.57 -7.01
N ASP A 204 -10.50 -4.76 -7.61
CA ASP A 204 -9.83 -6.00 -7.21
C ASP A 204 -8.39 -6.11 -7.74
N PHE A 205 -7.73 -7.24 -7.48
CA PHE A 205 -6.37 -7.51 -7.92
C PHE A 205 -6.22 -7.38 -9.45
N ASP A 206 -7.16 -7.93 -10.21
CA ASP A 206 -7.15 -7.86 -11.68
C ASP A 206 -7.37 -6.43 -12.16
N ALA A 207 -8.26 -5.66 -11.51
CA ALA A 207 -8.46 -4.26 -11.80
C ALA A 207 -7.21 -3.41 -11.53
N LYS A 208 -6.41 -3.78 -10.51
CA LYS A 208 -5.17 -3.06 -10.15
C LYS A 208 -4.01 -3.32 -11.13
N TYR A 209 -3.90 -4.53 -11.67
CA TYR A 209 -2.68 -4.97 -12.36
C TYR A 209 -2.88 -5.48 -13.79
N ALA A 210 -4.11 -5.82 -14.22
CA ALA A 210 -4.36 -6.21 -15.59
C ALA A 210 -4.40 -4.97 -16.52
N PRO A 211 -3.88 -5.08 -17.76
CA PRO A 211 -3.97 -3.99 -18.73
C PRO A 211 -5.42 -3.58 -18.99
N GLY A 212 -5.76 -2.31 -18.77
CA GLY A 212 -7.12 -1.79 -18.91
C GLY A 212 -8.10 -2.21 -17.81
N GLY A 213 -7.60 -2.73 -16.68
CA GLY A 213 -8.44 -3.16 -15.55
C GLY A 213 -9.08 -2.01 -14.76
N SER A 214 -8.49 -0.81 -14.82
CA SER A 214 -8.99 0.38 -14.14
C SER A 214 -8.79 1.63 -14.96
N HIS A 215 -9.60 2.65 -14.66
CA HIS A 215 -9.46 4.00 -15.15
C HIS A 215 -9.20 4.93 -13.97
N HIS A 216 -8.26 5.86 -14.15
CA HIS A 216 -7.92 6.86 -13.15
C HIS A 216 -8.39 8.24 -13.59
N ILE A 217 -9.07 8.94 -12.69
CA ILE A 217 -9.47 10.34 -12.88
C ILE A 217 -8.57 11.17 -11.96
N LEU A 218 -7.69 11.97 -12.56
CA LEU A 218 -6.66 12.73 -11.87
C LEU A 218 -6.59 14.16 -12.39
N PRO A 219 -6.88 15.21 -11.59
CA PRO A 219 -7.38 15.09 -10.23
C PRO A 219 -8.79 14.51 -10.18
N ALA A 220 -9.17 13.90 -9.06
CA ALA A 220 -10.51 13.36 -8.86
C ALA A 220 -11.57 14.46 -8.95
N ASP A 221 -12.68 14.18 -9.64
CA ASP A 221 -13.84 15.09 -9.73
C ASP A 221 -14.72 14.93 -8.48
N VAL A 222 -14.29 15.52 -7.36
CA VAL A 222 -14.98 15.48 -6.06
C VAL A 222 -15.16 16.90 -5.52
N PRO A 223 -16.13 17.14 -4.60
CA PRO A 223 -16.22 18.41 -3.90
C PRO A 223 -14.90 18.79 -3.24
N GLU A 224 -14.56 20.09 -3.26
CA GLU A 224 -13.30 20.61 -2.73
C GLU A 224 -13.07 20.19 -1.27
N GLU A 225 -14.13 20.23 -0.44
CA GLU A 225 -14.05 19.81 0.96
C GLU A 225 -13.69 18.33 1.13
N VAL A 226 -14.16 17.45 0.23
CA VAL A 226 -13.84 16.01 0.25
C VAL A 226 -12.38 15.79 -0.14
N GLY A 227 -11.94 16.44 -1.21
CA GLY A 227 -10.55 16.38 -1.65
C GLY A 227 -9.57 16.89 -0.60
N LEU A 228 -9.88 18.04 0.01
CA LEU A 228 -9.08 18.63 1.08
C LEU A 228 -9.05 17.70 2.32
N GLN A 229 -10.19 17.14 2.71
CA GLN A 229 -10.26 16.21 3.83
C GLN A 229 -9.44 14.95 3.59
N ALA A 230 -9.48 14.39 2.38
CA ALA A 230 -8.67 13.22 2.02
C ALA A 230 -7.18 13.53 2.15
N CYS A 231 -6.71 14.67 1.64
CA CYS A 231 -5.31 15.09 1.77
C CYS A 231 -4.90 15.30 3.24
N ILE A 232 -5.71 16.04 4.02
CA ILE A 232 -5.43 16.26 5.45
C ILE A 232 -5.34 14.96 6.22
N TRP A 233 -6.26 14.04 6.00
CA TRP A 233 -6.25 12.74 6.67
C TRP A 233 -5.08 11.85 6.24
N ALA A 234 -4.68 11.88 4.97
CA ALA A 234 -3.50 11.15 4.50
C ALA A 234 -2.22 11.65 5.20
N GLU A 235 -2.05 12.96 5.33
CA GLU A 235 -0.92 13.56 6.06
C GLU A 235 -0.97 13.26 7.57
N HIS A 236 -2.16 13.26 8.19
CA HIS A 236 -2.32 12.88 9.59
C HIS A 236 -1.96 11.40 9.79
N ALA A 237 -2.44 10.51 8.91
CA ALA A 237 -2.11 9.10 8.94
C ALA A 237 -0.59 8.89 8.81
N TYR A 238 0.06 9.57 7.85
CA TYR A 238 1.51 9.52 7.67
C TYR A 238 2.26 9.84 8.96
N ARG A 239 1.91 10.95 9.62
CA ARG A 239 2.56 11.39 10.86
C ARG A 239 2.24 10.47 12.04
N HIS A 240 0.98 10.06 12.18
CA HIS A 240 0.51 9.31 13.34
C HIS A 240 1.02 7.87 13.35
N LEU A 241 1.12 7.24 12.17
CA LEU A 241 1.70 5.91 12.03
C LEU A 241 3.25 5.90 12.03
N GLY A 242 3.88 7.08 12.07
CA GLY A 242 5.33 7.20 12.01
C GLY A 242 5.92 6.80 10.65
N CYS A 243 5.18 7.06 9.58
CA CYS A 243 5.63 6.80 8.22
C CYS A 243 6.75 7.75 7.79
N ARG A 244 7.52 7.34 6.77
CA ARG A 244 8.52 8.16 6.10
C ARG A 244 8.56 7.86 4.60
N GLY A 245 9.25 8.70 3.82
CA GLY A 245 9.32 8.60 2.38
C GLY A 245 7.96 8.75 1.73
N ILE A 246 7.46 7.72 1.09
CA ILE A 246 6.18 7.77 0.38
C ILE A 246 5.21 6.70 0.88
N ILE A 247 3.94 7.09 1.03
CA ILE A 247 2.82 6.19 1.32
C ILE A 247 1.67 6.44 0.35
N ARG A 248 0.67 5.57 0.40
CA ARG A 248 -0.62 5.76 -0.26
C ARG A 248 -1.76 5.46 0.72
N ALA A 249 -2.67 6.41 0.90
CA ALA A 249 -3.88 6.25 1.67
C ALA A 249 -5.06 5.99 0.72
N ASP A 250 -5.83 4.93 0.99
CA ASP A 250 -6.96 4.50 0.17
C ASP A 250 -8.27 4.72 0.91
N TYR A 251 -9.29 5.23 0.20
CA TYR A 251 -10.55 5.70 0.77
C TYR A 251 -11.76 5.16 0.01
N ARG A 252 -12.90 5.12 0.73
CA ARG A 252 -14.24 5.07 0.12
C ARG A 252 -14.98 6.35 0.49
N TRP A 253 -15.48 7.05 -0.52
CA TRP A 253 -16.35 8.21 -0.33
C TRP A 253 -17.78 7.83 -0.67
N ASN A 254 -18.61 7.74 0.36
CA ASN A 254 -20.06 7.60 0.20
C ASN A 254 -20.65 8.96 -0.21
N ASP A 255 -20.80 9.18 -1.51
CA ASP A 255 -21.26 10.42 -2.10
C ASP A 255 -22.70 10.77 -1.68
N LYS A 256 -23.55 9.77 -1.44
CA LYS A 256 -24.95 9.96 -0.99
C LYS A 256 -25.03 10.44 0.46
N ALA A 257 -24.20 9.91 1.33
CA ALA A 257 -24.14 10.31 2.74
C ALA A 257 -23.13 11.44 2.99
N ASN A 258 -22.36 11.83 1.99
CA ASN A 258 -21.22 12.73 2.07
C ASN A 258 -20.25 12.36 3.20
N GLN A 259 -19.87 11.08 3.25
CA GLN A 259 -18.95 10.55 4.27
C GLN A 259 -17.73 9.91 3.62
N LEU A 260 -16.57 10.36 4.01
CA LEU A 260 -15.28 9.80 3.60
C LEU A 260 -14.79 8.81 4.65
N PHE A 261 -14.35 7.63 4.23
CA PHE A 261 -13.77 6.61 5.11
C PHE A 261 -12.38 6.23 4.59
N MET A 262 -11.37 6.26 5.45
CA MET A 262 -10.06 5.69 5.14
C MET A 262 -10.12 4.18 5.34
N LEU A 263 -9.72 3.42 4.33
CA LEU A 263 -9.72 1.95 4.38
C LEU A 263 -8.40 1.39 4.88
N GLU A 264 -7.30 1.91 4.35
CA GLU A 264 -5.94 1.45 4.65
C GLU A 264 -4.89 2.49 4.28
N VAL A 265 -3.69 2.27 4.80
CA VAL A 265 -2.47 3.01 4.44
C VAL A 265 -1.43 2.02 3.94
N ASN A 266 -0.94 2.22 2.73
CA ASN A 266 0.10 1.39 2.11
C ASN A 266 1.45 2.06 2.28
N THR A 267 2.35 1.44 3.04
CA THR A 267 3.70 1.95 3.30
C THR A 267 4.70 1.61 2.19
N GLN A 268 4.33 0.70 1.30
CA GLN A 268 5.12 0.27 0.14
C GLN A 268 4.23 0.25 -1.11
N PRO A 269 3.73 1.43 -1.55
CA PRO A 269 2.80 1.49 -2.67
C PRO A 269 3.44 1.04 -3.98
N GLY A 270 2.61 0.59 -4.93
CA GLY A 270 3.07 0.20 -6.26
C GLY A 270 3.87 1.30 -6.96
N MET A 271 5.00 0.91 -7.55
CA MET A 271 5.97 1.79 -8.19
C MET A 271 6.23 1.39 -9.65
N THR A 272 5.20 0.92 -10.36
CA THR A 272 5.28 0.72 -11.82
C THR A 272 5.01 2.03 -12.55
N ALA A 273 5.30 2.09 -13.85
CA ALA A 273 5.05 3.28 -14.67
C ALA A 273 3.56 3.73 -14.69
N THR A 274 2.64 2.80 -14.43
CA THR A 274 1.18 3.02 -14.41
C THR A 274 0.57 2.99 -13.01
N SER A 275 1.41 2.89 -11.97
CA SER A 275 0.93 2.92 -10.58
C SER A 275 0.49 4.33 -10.17
N LEU A 276 -0.48 4.39 -9.26
CA LEU A 276 -1.10 5.64 -8.78
C LEU A 276 -0.09 6.65 -8.22
N VAL A 277 0.92 6.19 -7.48
CA VAL A 277 1.92 7.08 -6.87
C VAL A 277 2.80 7.77 -7.94
N PRO A 278 3.47 7.06 -8.87
CA PRO A 278 4.20 7.70 -9.97
C PRO A 278 3.29 8.56 -10.87
N GLU A 279 2.01 8.20 -10.99
CA GLU A 279 1.05 8.99 -11.76
C GLU A 279 0.75 10.32 -11.10
N GLN A 280 0.47 10.34 -9.78
CA GLN A 280 0.26 11.57 -9.00
C GLN A 280 1.50 12.46 -8.99
N ALA A 281 2.69 11.88 -8.81
CA ALA A 281 3.96 12.62 -8.86
C ALA A 281 4.14 13.29 -10.23
N ARG A 282 3.90 12.57 -11.32
CA ARG A 282 4.00 13.09 -12.70
C ARG A 282 2.99 14.19 -12.97
N PHE A 283 1.76 14.07 -12.47
CA PHE A 283 0.75 15.11 -12.59
C PHE A 283 1.20 16.43 -11.96
N LEU A 284 1.96 16.37 -10.87
CA LEU A 284 2.56 17.53 -10.21
C LEU A 284 3.92 17.96 -10.80
N GLY A 285 4.34 17.36 -11.91
CA GLY A 285 5.57 17.71 -12.62
C GLY A 285 6.83 17.01 -12.15
N MET A 286 6.74 16.01 -11.26
CA MET A 286 7.87 15.20 -10.79
C MET A 286 7.96 13.93 -11.66
N SER A 287 9.07 13.74 -12.35
CA SER A 287 9.34 12.52 -13.13
C SER A 287 9.55 11.30 -12.23
N GLY A 288 9.44 10.09 -12.82
CA GLY A 288 9.76 8.86 -12.08
C GLY A 288 11.21 8.81 -11.62
N GLU A 289 12.13 9.38 -12.39
CA GLU A 289 13.55 9.49 -12.02
C GLU A 289 13.75 10.42 -10.83
N GLU A 290 13.10 11.57 -10.83
CA GLU A 290 13.15 12.52 -9.70
C GLU A 290 12.54 11.92 -8.44
N LEU A 291 11.41 11.21 -8.54
CA LEU A 291 10.77 10.54 -7.42
C LEU A 291 11.68 9.45 -6.82
N VAL A 292 12.23 8.56 -7.65
CA VAL A 292 13.11 7.49 -7.20
C VAL A 292 14.41 8.05 -6.62
N ASN A 293 15.00 9.06 -7.26
CA ASN A 293 16.18 9.74 -6.75
C ASN A 293 15.92 10.35 -5.37
N HIS A 294 14.81 11.07 -5.21
CA HIS A 294 14.43 11.68 -3.94
C HIS A 294 14.31 10.62 -2.83
N LEU A 295 13.59 9.52 -3.09
CA LEU A 295 13.42 8.43 -2.12
C LEU A 295 14.77 7.78 -1.74
N LEU A 296 15.69 7.65 -2.69
CA LEU A 296 17.05 7.15 -2.40
C LEU A 296 17.86 8.15 -1.57
N GLU A 297 17.76 9.45 -1.83
CA GLU A 297 18.48 10.47 -1.06
C GLU A 297 18.06 10.52 0.41
N ILE A 298 16.78 10.32 0.69
CA ILE A 298 16.23 10.32 2.06
C ILE A 298 16.23 8.95 2.74
N ALA A 299 16.74 7.90 2.07
CA ALA A 299 16.79 6.55 2.62
C ALA A 299 17.59 6.52 3.94
N GLN A 300 17.04 5.85 4.95
CA GLN A 300 17.64 5.77 6.30
C GLN A 300 17.25 4.47 7.00
N CYS A 301 18.01 4.07 8.03
CA CYS A 301 17.58 3.06 9.00
C CYS A 301 16.63 3.68 10.02
N ASP A 302 15.92 2.85 10.77
CA ASP A 302 15.25 3.29 11.99
C ASP A 302 16.31 3.57 13.08
N ASP A 303 16.04 4.56 13.94
CA ASP A 303 16.88 4.92 15.09
C ASP A 303 16.87 3.86 16.18
#